data_8ede95f644bd749e92e070df1946e80b
#
_entry.id   8ede95f644bd749e92e070df1946e80b
#
_cell.length_a   1.000
_cell.length_b   1.000
_cell.length_c   1.000
_cell.angle_alpha   90.00
_cell.angle_beta   90.00
_cell.angle_gamma   90.00
#
_symmetry.space_group_name_H-M   'P 1'
#
loop_
_entity.id
_entity.type
_entity.pdbx_description
1 polymer ?
#
loop_
_entity_poly.entity_id
_entity_poly.type
_entity_poly.pdbx_seq_one_letter_code
_entity_poly.pdbx_strand_id
1 'polypeptide(L)'
;MIRSSLFLCHRLPYPPNKGDKIRSHALLRHLAQRGPVHLACFVDDPDDWQHLDTVRKLAGGDCYFEPLGPAAKMWRSLTGLATGKPLTTVCFGSAGLQQWVDRTLAGKAISDVVVFGSAMAPYLLKSSFPAHRVLFDMVDIDSDKWKQYAAGSRGAVKWLYQREARKLEALECQAAKAFGATLLASQFEADTFKRIAPASAFKIGGLTNGVDLERFSSDALQNPFAAGELPIVMTGRMDYRPNHEGALWFAAQVLPHVLKSVPHAKAYFVGSGPPPALRHAAGPKVTVTGAVPDVRPYLQFARAVVAPLHIARGVQNKVLEAMAMEKPVVATHDATRSLNVKAGHHLWVENDPQRFATAVVEALQAPEREAIARNARKYVEDHHNWPDILRSVDDHLEALRLPSLAVSEPVLNFSRAAGGRPIKPAAPCQP
;
A
#
# COMPACT_ATOMS: atom_id res chain seq x y z
N MET A 1 -15.34 -25.74 -11.52
CA MET A 1 -14.09 -26.47 -11.20
C MET A 1 -13.40 -25.76 -10.05
N ILE A 2 -12.90 -26.49 -9.05
CA ILE A 2 -12.08 -25.92 -7.97
C ILE A 2 -10.77 -25.46 -8.59
N ARG A 3 -10.41 -24.19 -8.39
CA ARG A 3 -9.20 -23.57 -8.95
C ARG A 3 -8.11 -23.59 -7.91
N SER A 4 -6.94 -24.11 -8.24
CA SER A 4 -5.77 -24.09 -7.36
C SER A 4 -4.83 -22.96 -7.77
N SER A 5 -4.41 -22.14 -6.82
CA SER A 5 -3.56 -20.98 -7.06
C SER A 5 -2.19 -21.12 -6.39
N LEU A 6 -1.15 -20.58 -7.03
CA LEU A 6 0.14 -20.32 -6.37
C LEU A 6 0.24 -18.83 -6.06
N PHE A 7 0.46 -18.48 -4.80
CA PHE A 7 0.66 -17.11 -4.35
C PHE A 7 2.01 -16.95 -3.69
N LEU A 8 2.87 -16.11 -4.28
CA LEU A 8 4.19 -15.77 -3.75
C LEU A 8 4.17 -14.35 -3.21
N CYS A 9 4.45 -14.16 -1.92
CA CYS A 9 4.55 -12.83 -1.34
C CYS A 9 5.81 -12.69 -0.46
N HIS A 10 6.33 -11.48 -0.40
CA HIS A 10 7.61 -11.21 0.28
C HIS A 10 7.52 -11.21 1.81
N ARG A 11 6.29 -11.21 2.37
CA ARG A 11 6.01 -11.27 3.81
C ARG A 11 4.77 -12.08 4.10
N LEU A 12 4.66 -12.57 5.33
CA LEU A 12 3.45 -13.24 5.82
C LEU A 12 2.25 -12.29 5.66
N PRO A 13 1.17 -12.69 4.93
CA PRO A 13 0.03 -11.80 4.63
C PRO A 13 -0.96 -11.68 5.81
N TYR A 14 -0.51 -11.81 7.06
CA TYR A 14 -1.32 -11.70 8.28
C TYR A 14 -0.42 -11.35 9.48
N PRO A 15 -0.89 -10.56 10.49
CA PRO A 15 -2.15 -9.80 10.48
C PRO A 15 -2.10 -8.61 9.50
N PRO A 16 -3.26 -8.13 8.99
CA PRO A 16 -3.33 -7.01 8.05
C PRO A 16 -3.14 -5.66 8.77
N ASN A 17 -1.96 -5.44 9.35
CA ASN A 17 -1.60 -4.28 10.16
C ASN A 17 -0.55 -3.35 9.50
N LYS A 18 -0.13 -3.66 8.28
CA LYS A 18 0.81 -2.88 7.45
C LYS A 18 0.24 -2.81 6.03
N GLY A 19 0.55 -1.77 5.28
CA GLY A 19 -0.02 -1.55 3.94
C GLY A 19 0.16 -2.73 2.99
N ASP A 20 1.36 -3.31 2.93
CA ASP A 20 1.68 -4.50 2.14
C ASP A 20 0.91 -5.74 2.61
N LYS A 21 0.77 -5.92 3.93
CA LYS A 21 -0.01 -7.03 4.51
C LYS A 21 -1.52 -6.88 4.32
N ILE A 22 -2.06 -5.66 4.34
CA ILE A 22 -3.49 -5.40 4.08
C ILE A 22 -3.84 -5.90 2.67
N ARG A 23 -3.05 -5.50 1.67
CA ARG A 23 -3.28 -5.88 0.28
C ARG A 23 -3.04 -7.37 0.04
N SER A 24 -1.91 -7.93 0.49
CA SER A 24 -1.60 -9.36 0.31
C SER A 24 -2.58 -10.27 1.06
N HIS A 25 -3.09 -9.83 2.22
CA HIS A 25 -4.15 -10.55 2.95
C HIS A 25 -5.48 -10.56 2.19
N ALA A 26 -5.88 -9.40 1.64
CA ALA A 26 -7.10 -9.30 0.83
C ALA A 26 -7.01 -10.21 -0.41
N LEU A 27 -5.87 -10.23 -1.10
CA LEU A 27 -5.61 -11.12 -2.23
C LEU A 27 -5.66 -12.60 -1.80
N LEU A 28 -5.00 -12.98 -0.70
CA LEU A 28 -5.03 -14.35 -0.20
C LEU A 28 -6.46 -14.82 0.12
N ARG A 29 -7.23 -14.00 0.85
CA ARG A 29 -8.65 -14.31 1.16
C ARG A 29 -9.47 -14.50 -0.10
N HIS A 30 -9.29 -13.63 -1.07
CA HIS A 30 -10.03 -13.67 -2.33
C HIS A 30 -9.69 -14.93 -3.15
N LEU A 31 -8.41 -15.25 -3.31
CA LEU A 31 -7.97 -16.46 -4.00
C LEU A 31 -8.47 -17.72 -3.29
N ALA A 32 -8.45 -17.75 -1.95
CA ALA A 32 -8.90 -18.87 -1.13
C ALA A 32 -10.42 -19.16 -1.25
N GLN A 33 -11.23 -18.17 -1.57
CA GLN A 33 -12.66 -18.37 -1.86
C GLN A 33 -12.89 -19.16 -3.17
N ARG A 34 -11.89 -19.22 -4.04
CA ARG A 34 -11.98 -19.89 -5.36
C ARG A 34 -11.40 -21.30 -5.35
N GLY A 35 -10.64 -21.63 -4.31
CA GLY A 35 -10.01 -22.93 -4.13
C GLY A 35 -8.72 -22.85 -3.32
N PRO A 36 -7.97 -23.96 -3.16
CA PRO A 36 -6.77 -23.99 -2.37
C PRO A 36 -5.69 -23.08 -2.94
N VAL A 37 -5.03 -22.32 -2.07
CA VAL A 37 -3.92 -21.44 -2.39
C VAL A 37 -2.63 -22.05 -1.85
N HIS A 38 -1.71 -22.42 -2.73
CA HIS A 38 -0.35 -22.78 -2.34
C HIS A 38 0.43 -21.50 -2.11
N LEU A 39 0.86 -21.25 -0.86
CA LEU A 39 1.45 -20.00 -0.43
C LEU A 39 2.92 -20.16 -0.09
N ALA A 40 3.80 -19.33 -0.66
CA ALA A 40 5.16 -19.18 -0.16
C ALA A 40 5.45 -17.73 0.22
N CYS A 41 6.02 -17.53 1.41
CA CYS A 41 6.39 -16.21 1.89
C CYS A 41 7.55 -16.27 2.90
N PHE A 42 8.12 -15.08 3.16
CA PHE A 42 9.09 -14.90 4.23
C PHE A 42 8.41 -14.47 5.53
N VAL A 43 8.99 -14.87 6.65
CA VAL A 43 8.60 -14.43 7.99
C VAL A 43 9.75 -13.57 8.53
N ASP A 44 9.60 -12.25 8.47
CA ASP A 44 10.63 -11.28 8.80
C ASP A 44 10.37 -10.50 10.11
N ASP A 45 9.21 -10.72 10.73
CA ASP A 45 8.81 -10.19 12.02
C ASP A 45 8.64 -11.36 13.01
N PRO A 46 9.35 -11.36 14.14
CA PRO A 46 9.23 -12.44 15.14
C PRO A 46 7.80 -12.68 15.63
N ASP A 47 6.98 -11.62 15.71
CA ASP A 47 5.60 -11.73 16.16
C ASP A 47 4.69 -12.43 15.14
N ASP A 48 5.12 -12.54 13.90
CA ASP A 48 4.34 -13.20 12.85
C ASP A 48 4.31 -14.74 12.98
N TRP A 49 5.27 -15.35 13.69
CA TRP A 49 5.33 -16.80 13.86
C TRP A 49 4.09 -17.41 14.53
N GLN A 50 3.46 -16.70 15.46
CA GLN A 50 2.23 -17.13 16.12
C GLN A 50 1.02 -17.23 15.16
N HIS A 51 1.13 -16.65 13.96
CA HIS A 51 0.03 -16.53 12.99
C HIS A 51 0.07 -17.56 11.86
N LEU A 52 1.10 -18.43 11.81
CA LEU A 52 1.27 -19.37 10.71
C LEU A 52 0.08 -20.31 10.52
N ASP A 53 -0.50 -20.83 11.59
CA ASP A 53 -1.64 -21.73 11.51
C ASP A 53 -2.91 -21.03 11.02
N THR A 54 -3.09 -19.76 11.38
CA THR A 54 -4.18 -18.93 10.81
C THR A 54 -4.02 -18.79 9.30
N VAL A 55 -2.80 -18.54 8.84
CA VAL A 55 -2.52 -18.39 7.39
C VAL A 55 -2.66 -19.73 6.66
N ARG A 56 -2.20 -20.86 7.24
CA ARG A 56 -2.40 -22.20 6.66
C ARG A 56 -3.87 -22.54 6.48
N LYS A 57 -4.68 -22.31 7.52
CA LYS A 57 -6.13 -22.54 7.47
C LYS A 57 -6.79 -21.67 6.42
N LEU A 58 -6.39 -20.41 6.31
CA LEU A 58 -6.92 -19.48 5.32
C LEU A 58 -6.55 -19.91 3.89
N ALA A 59 -5.31 -20.29 3.66
CA ALA A 59 -4.81 -20.69 2.33
C ALA A 59 -5.46 -22.00 1.83
N GLY A 60 -5.68 -22.96 2.72
CA GLY A 60 -6.28 -24.27 2.37
C GLY A 60 -5.43 -25.15 1.46
N GLY A 61 -4.25 -24.70 1.04
CA GLY A 61 -3.25 -25.40 0.25
C GLY A 61 -1.93 -25.57 1.00
N ASP A 62 -0.90 -26.07 0.32
CA ASP A 62 0.44 -26.21 0.92
C ASP A 62 1.07 -24.83 1.16
N CYS A 63 1.73 -24.66 2.29
CA CYS A 63 2.39 -23.41 2.65
C CYS A 63 3.89 -23.61 2.92
N TYR A 64 4.71 -22.70 2.43
CA TYR A 64 6.15 -22.62 2.72
C TYR A 64 6.48 -21.28 3.37
N PHE A 65 7.04 -21.32 4.56
CA PHE A 65 7.42 -20.13 5.33
C PHE A 65 8.93 -20.11 5.52
N GLU A 66 9.59 -19.15 4.90
CA GLU A 66 11.05 -18.96 4.97
C GLU A 66 11.40 -17.96 6.08
N PRO A 67 12.20 -18.32 7.09
CA PRO A 67 12.65 -17.37 8.10
C PRO A 67 13.57 -16.31 7.50
N LEU A 68 13.37 -15.04 7.89
CA LEU A 68 14.17 -13.91 7.43
C LEU A 68 14.53 -12.97 8.59
N GLY A 69 15.42 -13.42 9.48
CA GLY A 69 15.91 -12.60 10.59
C GLY A 69 16.91 -11.51 10.17
N PRO A 70 17.21 -10.54 11.05
CA PRO A 70 18.10 -9.40 10.76
C PRO A 70 19.49 -9.82 10.30
N ALA A 71 20.08 -10.85 10.92
CA ALA A 71 21.39 -11.36 10.54
C ALA A 71 21.39 -11.94 9.12
N ALA A 72 20.36 -12.72 8.74
CA ALA A 72 20.21 -13.25 7.40
C ALA A 72 20.04 -12.11 6.37
N LYS A 73 19.27 -11.08 6.67
CA LYS A 73 19.15 -9.88 5.82
C LYS A 73 20.50 -9.23 5.57
N MET A 74 21.30 -9.04 6.61
CA MET A 74 22.61 -8.40 6.51
C MET A 74 23.57 -9.24 5.65
N TRP A 75 23.70 -10.55 5.90
CA TRP A 75 24.57 -11.44 5.13
C TRP A 75 24.15 -11.54 3.66
N ARG A 76 22.86 -11.70 3.41
CA ARG A 76 22.31 -11.73 2.04
C ARG A 76 22.55 -10.41 1.30
N SER A 77 22.49 -9.26 1.98
CA SER A 77 22.79 -7.95 1.38
C SER A 77 24.25 -7.83 0.96
N LEU A 78 25.19 -8.33 1.76
CA LEU A 78 26.63 -8.34 1.41
C LEU A 78 26.89 -9.19 0.16
N THR A 79 26.27 -10.36 0.04
CA THR A 79 26.40 -11.20 -1.16
C THR A 79 25.82 -10.54 -2.41
N GLY A 80 24.79 -9.69 -2.25
CA GLY A 80 24.22 -8.90 -3.33
C GLY A 80 25.16 -7.86 -3.93
N LEU A 81 26.02 -7.27 -3.11
CA LEU A 81 27.09 -6.38 -3.59
C LEU A 81 28.12 -7.13 -4.44
N ALA A 82 28.59 -8.29 -3.97
CA ALA A 82 29.58 -9.10 -4.66
C ALA A 82 29.05 -9.70 -5.98
N THR A 83 27.77 -10.11 -6.02
CA THR A 83 27.17 -10.79 -7.19
C THR A 83 26.58 -9.83 -8.22
N GLY A 84 26.58 -8.52 -7.98
CA GLY A 84 26.00 -7.52 -8.88
C GLY A 84 24.48 -7.55 -8.98
N LYS A 85 23.78 -8.36 -8.16
CA LYS A 85 22.30 -8.44 -8.12
C LYS A 85 21.70 -7.32 -7.29
N PRO A 86 20.39 -6.99 -7.44
CA PRO A 86 19.70 -6.09 -6.52
C PRO A 86 19.74 -6.63 -5.09
N LEU A 87 20.09 -5.79 -4.11
CA LEU A 87 20.14 -6.16 -2.68
C LEU A 87 18.79 -6.65 -2.18
N THR A 88 17.73 -5.98 -2.60
CA THR A 88 16.35 -6.34 -2.28
C THR A 88 16.06 -7.79 -2.67
N THR A 89 16.38 -8.19 -3.90
CA THR A 89 16.11 -9.58 -4.36
C THR A 89 17.00 -10.62 -3.71
N VAL A 90 18.25 -10.28 -3.40
CA VAL A 90 19.16 -11.20 -2.70
C VAL A 90 18.72 -11.38 -1.24
N CYS A 91 18.22 -10.31 -0.61
CA CYS A 91 17.67 -10.36 0.74
C CYS A 91 16.51 -11.38 0.83
N PHE A 92 15.64 -11.42 -0.16
CA PHE A 92 14.52 -12.36 -0.28
C PHE A 92 14.88 -13.60 -1.14
N GLY A 93 16.15 -13.92 -1.33
CA GLY A 93 16.59 -15.12 -2.06
C GLY A 93 16.66 -16.34 -1.13
N SER A 94 16.03 -17.46 -1.53
CA SER A 94 16.10 -18.76 -0.84
C SER A 94 16.08 -19.90 -1.86
N ALA A 95 17.06 -20.77 -1.80
CA ALA A 95 17.10 -21.98 -2.63
C ALA A 95 15.98 -22.96 -2.24
N GLY A 96 15.66 -23.05 -0.94
CA GLY A 96 14.58 -23.90 -0.45
C GLY A 96 13.21 -23.43 -0.96
N LEU A 97 12.97 -22.12 -0.94
CA LEU A 97 11.74 -21.55 -1.51
C LEU A 97 11.66 -21.78 -3.02
N GLN A 98 12.75 -21.61 -3.78
CA GLN A 98 12.78 -21.92 -5.21
C GLN A 98 12.43 -23.38 -5.48
N GLN A 99 13.07 -24.32 -4.78
CA GLN A 99 12.79 -25.76 -4.92
C GLN A 99 11.32 -26.10 -4.58
N TRP A 100 10.77 -25.44 -3.56
CA TRP A 100 9.36 -25.63 -3.21
C TRP A 100 8.43 -25.12 -4.32
N VAL A 101 8.71 -23.94 -4.89
CA VAL A 101 7.96 -23.36 -6.03
C VAL A 101 8.01 -24.33 -7.22
N ASP A 102 9.20 -24.79 -7.59
CA ASP A 102 9.37 -25.67 -8.75
C ASP A 102 8.64 -27.01 -8.56
N ARG A 103 8.72 -27.62 -7.37
CA ARG A 103 7.96 -28.84 -7.03
C ARG A 103 6.45 -28.62 -7.05
N THR A 104 5.99 -27.49 -6.53
CA THR A 104 4.54 -27.15 -6.50
C THR A 104 4.01 -26.99 -7.92
N LEU A 105 4.71 -26.30 -8.79
CA LEU A 105 4.34 -26.09 -10.18
C LEU A 105 4.38 -27.38 -11.02
N ALA A 106 5.33 -28.30 -10.72
CA ALA A 106 5.43 -29.58 -11.41
C ALA A 106 4.41 -30.62 -10.90
N GLY A 107 4.10 -30.62 -9.60
CA GLY A 107 3.29 -31.66 -8.97
C GLY A 107 1.82 -31.31 -8.75
N LYS A 108 1.40 -30.09 -9.01
CA LYS A 108 0.04 -29.59 -8.77
C LYS A 108 -0.58 -28.99 -10.04
N ALA A 109 -1.88 -29.16 -10.21
CA ALA A 109 -2.63 -28.51 -11.30
C ALA A 109 -2.90 -27.03 -10.95
N ILE A 110 -1.87 -26.19 -11.04
CA ILE A 110 -1.98 -24.76 -10.75
C ILE A 110 -2.65 -24.04 -11.92
N SER A 111 -3.79 -23.41 -11.66
CA SER A 111 -4.52 -22.62 -12.65
C SER A 111 -4.08 -21.15 -12.66
N ASP A 112 -3.80 -20.58 -11.50
CA ASP A 112 -3.47 -19.17 -11.31
C ASP A 112 -2.14 -18.99 -10.57
N VAL A 113 -1.32 -18.07 -11.04
CA VAL A 113 -0.07 -17.72 -10.38
C VAL A 113 -0.04 -16.22 -10.15
N VAL A 114 0.07 -15.82 -8.88
CA VAL A 114 0.15 -14.42 -8.44
C VAL A 114 1.47 -14.20 -7.71
N VAL A 115 2.22 -13.21 -8.17
CA VAL A 115 3.48 -12.76 -7.56
C VAL A 115 3.27 -11.40 -6.95
N PHE A 116 3.52 -11.25 -5.66
CA PHE A 116 3.34 -10.03 -4.92
C PHE A 116 4.68 -9.41 -4.49
N GLY A 117 4.97 -8.24 -5.04
CA GLY A 117 6.19 -7.48 -4.82
C GLY A 117 7.37 -7.86 -5.71
N SER A 118 8.18 -6.88 -6.08
CA SER A 118 9.31 -7.00 -7.01
C SER A 118 10.34 -8.04 -6.55
N ALA A 119 10.50 -8.20 -5.23
CA ALA A 119 11.46 -9.15 -4.64
C ALA A 119 11.15 -10.62 -4.96
N MET A 120 9.88 -10.97 -5.25
CA MET A 120 9.43 -12.33 -5.51
C MET A 120 9.45 -12.69 -7.00
N ALA A 121 9.57 -11.72 -7.90
CA ALA A 121 9.59 -11.96 -9.34
C ALA A 121 10.68 -12.97 -9.80
N PRO A 122 11.91 -12.99 -9.24
CA PRO A 122 12.94 -13.93 -9.65
C PRO A 122 12.56 -15.41 -9.53
N TYR A 123 11.64 -15.78 -8.63
CA TYR A 123 11.22 -17.17 -8.44
C TYR A 123 10.45 -17.70 -9.66
N LEU A 124 9.66 -16.86 -10.30
CA LEU A 124 8.89 -17.22 -11.49
C LEU A 124 9.66 -16.97 -12.79
N LEU A 125 10.55 -15.96 -12.83
CA LEU A 125 11.42 -15.74 -13.99
C LEU A 125 12.39 -16.90 -14.26
N LYS A 126 12.66 -17.74 -13.26
CA LYS A 126 13.53 -18.91 -13.33
C LYS A 126 12.78 -20.23 -13.43
N SER A 127 11.46 -20.23 -13.23
CA SER A 127 10.63 -21.42 -13.26
C SER A 127 10.33 -21.86 -14.70
N SER A 128 9.89 -23.11 -14.87
CA SER A 128 9.38 -23.65 -16.13
C SER A 128 7.91 -23.26 -16.41
N PHE A 129 7.26 -22.57 -15.46
CA PHE A 129 5.87 -22.15 -15.65
C PHE A 129 5.77 -21.07 -16.74
N PRO A 130 4.74 -21.11 -17.59
CA PRO A 130 4.54 -20.11 -18.64
C PRO A 130 4.43 -18.69 -18.06
N ALA A 131 5.48 -17.89 -18.21
CA ALA A 131 5.56 -16.56 -17.59
C ALA A 131 4.41 -15.64 -18.00
N HIS A 132 3.89 -15.77 -19.23
CA HIS A 132 2.74 -14.98 -19.71
C HIS A 132 1.42 -15.30 -18.96
N ARG A 133 1.37 -16.34 -18.13
CA ARG A 133 0.24 -16.70 -17.28
C ARG A 133 0.38 -16.20 -15.84
N VAL A 134 1.44 -15.45 -15.54
CA VAL A 134 1.69 -14.89 -14.21
C VAL A 134 1.05 -13.51 -14.10
N LEU A 135 0.25 -13.30 -13.07
CA LEU A 135 -0.19 -11.99 -12.61
C LEU A 135 0.85 -11.43 -11.63
N PHE A 136 1.46 -10.32 -11.98
CA PHE A 136 2.45 -9.64 -11.17
C PHE A 136 1.83 -8.43 -10.47
N ASP A 137 1.52 -8.54 -9.20
CA ASP A 137 1.18 -7.40 -8.34
C ASP A 137 2.47 -6.79 -7.80
N MET A 138 3.03 -5.84 -8.55
CA MET A 138 4.27 -5.16 -8.19
C MET A 138 4.08 -4.22 -7.00
N VAL A 139 2.87 -3.74 -6.78
CA VAL A 139 2.44 -2.80 -5.73
C VAL A 139 3.00 -1.41 -5.96
N ASP A 140 4.28 -1.19 -5.68
CA ASP A 140 5.00 0.08 -5.82
C ASP A 140 6.18 -0.06 -6.79
N ILE A 141 6.65 1.05 -7.34
CA ILE A 141 7.89 1.10 -8.11
C ILE A 141 9.06 1.18 -7.11
N ASP A 142 9.58 0.00 -6.67
CA ASP A 142 10.66 -0.03 -5.69
C ASP A 142 11.92 0.67 -6.18
N SER A 143 12.24 0.58 -7.46
CA SER A 143 13.38 1.29 -8.07
C SER A 143 13.28 2.81 -7.92
N ASP A 144 12.09 3.39 -8.04
CA ASP A 144 11.89 4.82 -7.88
C ASP A 144 11.99 5.28 -6.41
N LYS A 145 11.58 4.43 -5.47
CA LYS A 145 11.82 4.64 -4.04
C LYS A 145 13.30 4.77 -3.71
N TRP A 146 14.14 3.90 -4.29
CA TRP A 146 15.59 3.97 -4.12
C TRP A 146 16.19 5.21 -4.80
N LYS A 147 15.64 5.67 -5.94
CA LYS A 147 16.04 6.95 -6.56
C LYS A 147 15.81 8.13 -5.62
N GLN A 148 14.67 8.14 -4.92
CA GLN A 148 14.35 9.20 -3.94
C GLN A 148 15.29 9.17 -2.74
N TYR A 149 15.60 7.98 -2.20
CA TYR A 149 16.59 7.86 -1.13
C TYR A 149 17.98 8.34 -1.57
N ALA A 150 18.36 8.07 -2.82
CA ALA A 150 19.60 8.55 -3.40
C ALA A 150 19.65 10.08 -3.52
N ALA A 151 18.53 10.72 -3.86
CA ALA A 151 18.44 12.19 -3.97
C ALA A 151 18.68 12.89 -2.62
N GLY A 152 18.22 12.28 -1.53
CA GLY A 152 18.44 12.78 -0.15
C GLY A 152 19.75 12.34 0.51
N SER A 153 20.66 11.63 -0.21
CA SER A 153 21.88 11.05 0.34
C SER A 153 23.15 11.59 -0.32
N ARG A 154 24.32 11.36 0.31
CA ARG A 154 25.63 11.81 -0.18
C ARG A 154 26.66 10.66 -0.15
N GLY A 155 27.74 10.81 -0.92
CA GLY A 155 28.91 9.91 -0.90
C GLY A 155 28.57 8.45 -1.26
N ALA A 156 29.18 7.50 -0.57
CA ALA A 156 29.02 6.07 -0.80
C ALA A 156 27.58 5.57 -0.66
N VAL A 157 26.79 6.16 0.25
CA VAL A 157 25.38 5.82 0.46
C VAL A 157 24.54 6.21 -0.77
N LYS A 158 24.79 7.40 -1.33
CA LYS A 158 24.14 7.83 -2.58
C LYS A 158 24.44 6.88 -3.72
N TRP A 159 25.71 6.50 -3.88
CA TRP A 159 26.12 5.53 -4.90
C TRP A 159 25.42 4.18 -4.74
N LEU A 160 25.36 3.67 -3.49
CA LEU A 160 24.68 2.41 -3.18
C LEU A 160 23.20 2.44 -3.58
N TYR A 161 22.49 3.51 -3.20
CA TYR A 161 21.08 3.67 -3.53
C TYR A 161 20.85 3.83 -5.03
N GLN A 162 21.71 4.57 -5.73
CA GLN A 162 21.63 4.68 -7.21
C GLN A 162 21.89 3.35 -7.90
N ARG A 163 22.84 2.55 -7.39
CA ARG A 163 23.10 1.20 -7.90
C ARG A 163 21.87 0.31 -7.70
N GLU A 164 21.28 0.32 -6.51
CA GLU A 164 20.11 -0.48 -6.20
C GLU A 164 18.91 -0.07 -7.09
N ALA A 165 18.65 1.22 -7.22
CA ALA A 165 17.62 1.75 -8.09
C ALA A 165 17.73 1.23 -9.53
N ARG A 166 18.94 1.33 -10.12
CA ARG A 166 19.17 0.85 -11.51
C ARG A 166 18.98 -0.67 -11.65
N LYS A 167 19.44 -1.45 -10.67
CA LYS A 167 19.33 -2.90 -10.70
C LYS A 167 17.90 -3.38 -10.52
N LEU A 168 17.14 -2.74 -9.64
CA LEU A 168 15.71 -3.04 -9.46
C LEU A 168 14.91 -2.64 -10.69
N GLU A 169 15.14 -1.46 -11.26
CA GLU A 169 14.45 -1.03 -12.47
C GLU A 169 14.63 -2.03 -13.62
N ALA A 170 15.84 -2.53 -13.81
CA ALA A 170 16.09 -3.55 -14.81
C ALA A 170 15.30 -4.85 -14.55
N LEU A 171 15.20 -5.27 -13.29
CA LEU A 171 14.41 -6.45 -12.89
C LEU A 171 12.90 -6.20 -13.06
N GLU A 172 12.41 -5.05 -12.62
CA GLU A 172 10.99 -4.66 -12.75
C GLU A 172 10.56 -4.64 -14.22
N CYS A 173 11.37 -4.05 -15.09
CA CYS A 173 11.16 -4.07 -16.55
C CYS A 173 11.23 -5.50 -17.12
N GLN A 174 12.18 -6.33 -16.68
CA GLN A 174 12.28 -7.74 -17.09
C GLN A 174 11.03 -8.52 -16.69
N ALA A 175 10.57 -8.37 -15.45
CA ALA A 175 9.36 -9.02 -14.95
C ALA A 175 8.11 -8.54 -15.72
N ALA A 176 7.95 -7.25 -15.89
CA ALA A 176 6.84 -6.69 -16.66
C ALA A 176 6.85 -7.15 -18.14
N LYS A 177 8.03 -7.36 -18.74
CA LYS A 177 8.15 -7.91 -20.10
C LYS A 177 7.74 -9.40 -20.14
N ALA A 178 8.15 -10.18 -19.17
CA ALA A 178 7.93 -11.62 -19.15
C ALA A 178 6.50 -12.01 -18.71
N PHE A 179 5.98 -11.37 -17.67
CA PHE A 179 4.71 -11.74 -17.07
C PHE A 179 3.51 -11.22 -17.87
N GLY A 180 2.36 -11.85 -17.69
CA GLY A 180 1.17 -11.61 -18.49
C GLY A 180 0.47 -10.29 -18.18
N ALA A 181 0.43 -9.90 -16.91
CA ALA A 181 -0.07 -8.60 -16.45
C ALA A 181 0.75 -8.08 -15.27
N THR A 182 0.88 -6.77 -15.15
CA THR A 182 1.57 -6.07 -14.06
C THR A 182 0.63 -5.05 -13.45
N LEU A 183 0.39 -5.17 -12.15
CA LEU A 183 -0.48 -4.27 -11.38
C LEU A 183 0.34 -3.43 -10.41
N LEU A 184 -0.04 -2.16 -10.28
CA LEU A 184 0.52 -1.23 -9.30
C LEU A 184 -0.58 -0.67 -8.40
N ALA A 185 -0.22 -0.15 -7.23
CA ALA A 185 -1.18 0.27 -6.20
C ALA A 185 -2.07 1.46 -6.60
N SER A 186 -1.81 2.12 -7.71
CA SER A 186 -2.66 3.19 -8.26
C SER A 186 -2.45 3.37 -9.76
N GLN A 187 -3.41 4.03 -10.41
CA GLN A 187 -3.25 4.41 -11.81
C GLN A 187 -2.09 5.39 -12.01
N PHE A 188 -1.84 6.28 -11.06
CA PHE A 188 -0.69 7.19 -11.07
C PHE A 188 0.64 6.43 -11.10
N GLU A 189 0.80 5.40 -10.25
CA GLU A 189 2.00 4.54 -10.25
C GLU A 189 2.09 3.73 -11.56
N ALA A 190 0.97 3.20 -12.05
CA ALA A 190 0.92 2.48 -13.32
C ALA A 190 1.37 3.35 -14.49
N ASP A 191 0.86 4.58 -14.60
CA ASP A 191 1.24 5.51 -15.67
C ASP A 191 2.70 5.97 -15.55
N THR A 192 3.21 6.06 -14.34
CA THR A 192 4.63 6.30 -14.10
C THR A 192 5.47 5.11 -14.58
N PHE A 193 5.08 3.88 -14.26
CA PHE A 193 5.81 2.70 -14.67
C PHE A 193 5.72 2.41 -16.19
N LYS A 194 4.58 2.74 -16.82
CA LYS A 194 4.46 2.68 -18.30
C LYS A 194 5.52 3.52 -19.02
N ARG A 195 5.90 4.68 -18.45
CA ARG A 195 7.00 5.51 -19.00
C ARG A 195 8.37 4.88 -18.82
N ILE A 196 8.56 4.08 -17.74
CA ILE A 196 9.80 3.35 -17.48
C ILE A 196 9.89 2.09 -18.34
N ALA A 197 8.77 1.38 -18.56
CA ALA A 197 8.68 0.13 -19.31
C ALA A 197 7.72 0.24 -20.51
N PRO A 198 7.99 1.11 -21.52
CA PRO A 198 7.03 1.42 -22.60
C PRO A 198 6.68 0.19 -23.45
N ALA A 199 7.59 -0.75 -23.64
CA ALA A 199 7.33 -1.98 -24.38
C ALA A 199 6.31 -2.91 -23.72
N SER A 200 6.01 -2.70 -22.44
CA SER A 200 5.05 -3.47 -21.65
C SER A 200 3.81 -2.66 -21.24
N ALA A 201 3.70 -1.42 -21.69
CA ALA A 201 2.67 -0.47 -21.25
C ALA A 201 1.23 -1.01 -21.38
N PHE A 202 0.97 -1.81 -22.43
CA PHE A 202 -0.36 -2.38 -22.72
C PHE A 202 -0.85 -3.37 -21.69
N LYS A 203 0.01 -3.95 -20.86
CA LYS A 203 -0.31 -4.92 -19.80
C LYS A 203 0.01 -4.43 -18.40
N ILE A 204 0.25 -3.13 -18.24
CA ILE A 204 0.48 -2.46 -16.95
C ILE A 204 -0.78 -1.68 -16.58
N GLY A 205 -1.31 -1.91 -15.38
CA GLY A 205 -2.49 -1.24 -14.87
C GLY A 205 -2.42 -0.90 -13.39
N GLY A 206 -3.30 0.00 -12.97
CA GLY A 206 -3.51 0.33 -11.57
C GLY A 206 -4.54 -0.57 -10.91
N LEU A 207 -4.23 -1.13 -9.76
CA LEU A 207 -5.15 -1.82 -8.87
C LEU A 207 -5.05 -1.16 -7.50
N THR A 208 -6.02 -0.31 -7.15
CA THR A 208 -6.00 0.45 -5.90
C THR A 208 -6.13 -0.45 -4.66
N ASN A 209 -5.80 0.08 -3.49
CA ASN A 209 -6.12 -0.59 -2.23
C ASN A 209 -7.58 -0.33 -1.87
N GLY A 210 -8.21 -1.34 -1.29
CA GLY A 210 -9.49 -1.21 -0.63
C GLY A 210 -9.37 -0.94 0.85
N VAL A 211 -10.51 -0.70 1.47
CA VAL A 211 -10.68 -0.65 2.92
C VAL A 211 -11.73 -1.66 3.35
N ASP A 212 -11.58 -2.20 4.54
CA ASP A 212 -12.58 -3.07 5.16
C ASP A 212 -13.71 -2.21 5.73
N LEU A 213 -14.75 -2.00 4.93
CA LEU A 213 -15.87 -1.11 5.25
C LEU A 213 -16.72 -1.61 6.42
N GLU A 214 -16.75 -2.92 6.66
CA GLU A 214 -17.43 -3.50 7.82
C GLU A 214 -16.65 -3.20 9.10
N ARG A 215 -15.34 -3.41 9.07
CA ARG A 215 -14.46 -3.11 10.19
C ARG A 215 -14.37 -1.62 10.48
N PHE A 216 -14.25 -0.78 9.45
CA PHE A 216 -14.20 0.68 9.58
C PHE A 216 -15.60 1.29 9.45
N SER A 217 -16.50 0.83 10.29
CA SER A 217 -17.85 1.34 10.51
C SER A 217 -17.97 1.95 11.92
N SER A 218 -19.05 2.69 12.16
CA SER A 218 -19.32 3.29 13.46
C SER A 218 -19.97 2.27 14.42
N ASP A 219 -19.17 1.32 14.92
CA ASP A 219 -19.58 0.39 15.95
C ASP A 219 -19.61 1.07 17.33
N ALA A 220 -20.16 0.37 18.34
CA ALA A 220 -20.17 0.79 19.73
C ALA A 220 -18.74 0.70 20.33
N LEU A 221 -17.89 1.68 20.02
CA LEU A 221 -16.52 1.81 20.53
C LEU A 221 -16.48 2.77 21.72
N GLN A 222 -15.52 2.59 22.61
CA GLN A 222 -15.31 3.49 23.74
C GLN A 222 -14.48 4.71 23.33
N ASN A 223 -14.90 5.89 23.78
CA ASN A 223 -14.17 7.13 23.53
C ASN A 223 -12.85 7.13 24.32
N PRO A 224 -11.67 7.20 23.64
CA PRO A 224 -10.38 7.22 24.32
C PRO A 224 -9.93 8.63 24.78
N PHE A 225 -10.69 9.67 24.45
CA PHE A 225 -10.33 11.05 24.71
C PHE A 225 -11.00 11.62 25.96
N ALA A 226 -10.36 12.60 26.58
CA ALA A 226 -10.94 13.29 27.72
C ALA A 226 -12.12 14.18 27.29
N ALA A 227 -13.05 14.40 28.23
CA ALA A 227 -14.19 15.28 28.00
C ALA A 227 -13.74 16.72 27.66
N GLY A 228 -14.35 17.32 26.63
CA GLY A 228 -14.05 18.69 26.19
C GLY A 228 -12.81 18.82 25.28
N GLU A 229 -12.06 17.77 25.03
CA GLU A 229 -10.99 17.80 24.01
C GLU A 229 -11.57 17.79 22.59
N LEU A 230 -10.86 18.46 21.67
CA LEU A 230 -11.10 18.40 20.24
C LEU A 230 -9.94 17.63 19.58
N PRO A 231 -10.05 16.30 19.46
CA PRO A 231 -8.93 15.48 19.05
C PRO A 231 -8.69 15.58 17.54
N ILE A 232 -7.43 15.87 17.19
CA ILE A 232 -6.87 15.81 15.84
C ILE A 232 -6.00 14.55 15.79
N VAL A 233 -6.35 13.57 14.97
CA VAL A 233 -5.73 12.25 14.99
C VAL A 233 -4.89 12.02 13.72
N MET A 234 -3.71 11.47 13.91
CA MET A 234 -2.91 10.88 12.85
C MET A 234 -2.60 9.43 13.22
N THR A 235 -2.96 8.48 12.37
CA THR A 235 -2.68 7.05 12.56
C THR A 235 -1.50 6.58 11.71
N GLY A 236 -0.79 5.55 12.17
CA GLY A 236 0.21 4.85 11.36
C GLY A 236 1.41 4.36 12.17
N ARG A 237 2.25 3.54 11.55
CA ARG A 237 3.52 3.13 12.15
C ARG A 237 4.45 4.32 12.23
N MET A 238 4.87 4.69 13.42
CA MET A 238 5.69 5.88 13.66
C MET A 238 7.19 5.62 13.47
N ASP A 239 7.64 4.37 13.36
CA ASP A 239 8.99 4.00 12.91
C ASP A 239 9.19 4.19 11.39
N TYR A 240 8.11 4.32 10.63
CA TYR A 240 8.19 4.65 9.21
C TYR A 240 8.44 6.15 9.03
N ARG A 241 9.55 6.47 8.37
CA ARG A 241 10.09 7.83 8.25
C ARG A 241 9.06 8.88 7.80
N PRO A 242 8.27 8.69 6.73
CA PRO A 242 7.26 9.67 6.34
C PRO A 242 6.23 9.98 7.41
N ASN A 243 5.88 8.98 8.24
CA ASN A 243 4.87 9.18 9.30
C ASN A 243 5.41 10.03 10.43
N HIS A 244 6.60 9.72 10.98
CA HIS A 244 7.11 10.52 12.08
C HIS A 244 7.60 11.90 11.64
N GLU A 245 8.15 12.07 10.44
CA GLU A 245 8.49 13.38 9.89
C GLU A 245 7.23 14.24 9.71
N GLY A 246 6.15 13.66 9.17
CA GLY A 246 4.85 14.34 9.05
C GLY A 246 4.26 14.73 10.41
N ALA A 247 4.31 13.83 11.40
CA ALA A 247 3.84 14.11 12.76
C ALA A 247 4.64 15.24 13.43
N LEU A 248 5.97 15.23 13.28
CA LEU A 248 6.84 16.29 13.80
C LEU A 248 6.58 17.64 13.11
N TRP A 249 6.43 17.62 11.77
CA TRP A 249 6.09 18.80 11.00
C TRP A 249 4.72 19.37 11.46
N PHE A 250 3.72 18.51 11.62
CA PHE A 250 2.41 18.95 12.12
C PHE A 250 2.51 19.56 13.52
N ALA A 251 3.20 18.89 14.44
CA ALA A 251 3.34 19.37 15.82
C ALA A 251 4.09 20.70 15.91
N ALA A 252 5.14 20.88 15.11
CA ALA A 252 6.02 22.05 15.19
C ALA A 252 5.53 23.24 14.34
N GLN A 253 4.96 22.99 13.16
CA GLN A 253 4.66 24.05 12.21
C GLN A 253 3.18 24.30 11.99
N VAL A 254 2.28 23.35 12.27
CA VAL A 254 0.84 23.48 12.04
C VAL A 254 0.08 23.70 13.33
N LEU A 255 0.27 22.83 14.31
CA LEU A 255 -0.51 22.83 15.55
C LEU A 255 -0.47 24.18 16.31
N PRO A 256 0.66 24.92 16.40
CA PRO A 256 0.67 26.23 17.04
C PRO A 256 -0.28 27.24 16.40
N HIS A 257 -0.47 27.16 15.07
CA HIS A 257 -1.43 28.02 14.36
C HIS A 257 -2.87 27.60 14.65
N VAL A 258 -3.17 26.30 14.67
CA VAL A 258 -4.50 25.77 15.03
C VAL A 258 -4.88 26.20 16.44
N LEU A 259 -3.97 26.10 17.41
CA LEU A 259 -4.22 26.45 18.82
C LEU A 259 -4.55 27.91 19.05
N LYS A 260 -4.15 28.84 18.17
CA LYS A 260 -4.56 30.25 18.23
C LYS A 260 -6.07 30.42 18.02
N SER A 261 -6.67 29.63 17.16
CA SER A 261 -8.11 29.68 16.82
C SER A 261 -8.93 28.67 17.62
N VAL A 262 -8.33 27.52 17.97
CA VAL A 262 -8.98 26.41 18.66
C VAL A 262 -8.14 25.95 19.86
N PRO A 263 -8.16 26.66 20.99
CA PRO A 263 -7.29 26.38 22.14
C PRO A 263 -7.51 25.02 22.79
N HIS A 264 -8.70 24.41 22.61
CA HIS A 264 -9.04 23.08 23.12
C HIS A 264 -8.65 21.93 22.18
N ALA A 265 -8.06 22.23 21.00
CA ALA A 265 -7.54 21.22 20.11
C ALA A 265 -6.35 20.49 20.75
N LYS A 266 -6.23 19.19 20.46
CA LYS A 266 -5.13 18.34 20.91
C LYS A 266 -4.79 17.32 19.83
N ALA A 267 -3.51 17.18 19.53
CA ALA A 267 -3.02 16.24 18.53
C ALA A 267 -2.73 14.87 19.17
N TYR A 268 -3.12 13.82 18.47
CA TYR A 268 -2.88 12.42 18.85
C TYR A 268 -2.16 11.70 17.70
N PHE A 269 -0.93 11.28 17.94
CA PHE A 269 -0.15 10.45 17.03
C PHE A 269 -0.25 9.01 17.49
N VAL A 270 -1.09 8.24 16.78
CA VAL A 270 -1.53 6.90 17.19
C VAL A 270 -0.81 5.84 16.35
N GLY A 271 0.00 4.99 17.01
CA GLY A 271 0.64 3.88 16.35
C GLY A 271 2.01 3.50 16.89
N SER A 272 2.47 2.32 16.47
CA SER A 272 3.67 1.66 17.00
C SER A 272 4.98 2.32 16.59
N GLY A 273 6.03 2.09 17.40
CA GLY A 273 7.40 2.41 17.05
C GLY A 273 7.74 3.91 16.99
N PRO A 274 7.21 4.81 17.86
CA PRO A 274 7.57 6.22 17.82
C PRO A 274 9.06 6.39 18.13
N PRO A 275 9.83 7.10 17.27
CA PRO A 275 11.23 7.41 17.54
C PRO A 275 11.36 8.38 18.70
N PRO A 276 12.57 8.49 19.32
CA PRO A 276 12.79 9.40 20.44
C PRO A 276 12.36 10.84 20.17
N ALA A 277 12.65 11.37 18.99
CA ALA A 277 12.26 12.73 18.60
C ALA A 277 10.75 12.97 18.68
N LEU A 278 9.94 11.99 18.22
CA LEU A 278 8.48 12.10 18.30
C LEU A 278 7.99 11.95 19.75
N ARG A 279 8.59 11.08 20.53
CA ARG A 279 8.26 10.97 21.98
C ARG A 279 8.54 12.25 22.74
N HIS A 280 9.63 12.94 22.43
CA HIS A 280 9.96 14.24 23.04
C HIS A 280 9.00 15.37 22.63
N ALA A 281 8.29 15.24 21.50
CA ALA A 281 7.25 16.19 21.11
C ALA A 281 5.95 16.05 21.93
N ALA A 282 5.80 14.99 22.74
CA ALA A 282 4.65 14.80 23.61
C ALA A 282 4.59 15.88 24.69
N GLY A 283 3.38 16.34 25.02
CA GLY A 283 3.13 17.41 25.97
C GLY A 283 1.63 17.67 26.14
N PRO A 284 1.23 18.77 26.80
CA PRO A 284 -0.17 19.04 27.07
C PRO A 284 -1.08 19.04 25.83
N LYS A 285 -0.54 19.42 24.67
CA LYS A 285 -1.28 19.54 23.39
C LYS A 285 -0.94 18.44 22.38
N VAL A 286 -0.03 17.54 22.71
CA VAL A 286 0.40 16.43 21.84
C VAL A 286 0.47 15.15 22.65
N THR A 287 -0.27 14.14 22.24
CA THR A 287 -0.18 12.78 22.79
C THR A 287 0.42 11.83 21.73
N VAL A 288 1.41 11.05 22.13
CA VAL A 288 2.02 9.97 21.33
C VAL A 288 1.70 8.65 22.03
N THR A 289 0.76 7.86 21.46
CA THR A 289 0.21 6.69 22.17
C THR A 289 1.16 5.49 22.17
N GLY A 290 2.05 5.36 21.18
CA GLY A 290 2.67 4.08 20.89
C GLY A 290 1.68 3.11 20.24
N ALA A 291 1.96 1.80 20.33
CA ALA A 291 1.07 0.76 19.82
C ALA A 291 -0.25 0.76 20.58
N VAL A 292 -1.36 0.65 19.86
CA VAL A 292 -2.71 0.48 20.43
C VAL A 292 -3.31 -0.81 19.88
N PRO A 293 -4.17 -1.50 20.66
CA PRO A 293 -4.83 -2.73 20.18
C PRO A 293 -5.75 -2.49 18.99
N ASP A 294 -6.41 -1.33 18.95
CA ASP A 294 -7.32 -0.93 17.87
C ASP A 294 -7.23 0.58 17.65
N VAL A 295 -7.10 0.98 16.37
CA VAL A 295 -7.07 2.40 15.99
C VAL A 295 -8.46 3.00 15.79
N ARG A 296 -9.49 2.16 15.64
CA ARG A 296 -10.85 2.59 15.33
C ARG A 296 -11.46 3.51 16.38
N PRO A 297 -11.30 3.29 17.70
CA PRO A 297 -11.76 4.24 18.71
C PRO A 297 -11.20 5.64 18.51
N TYR A 298 -9.90 5.73 18.19
CA TYR A 298 -9.26 7.03 17.92
C TYR A 298 -9.81 7.70 16.67
N LEU A 299 -10.07 6.93 15.61
CA LEU A 299 -10.69 7.46 14.40
C LEU A 299 -12.14 7.85 14.65
N GLN A 300 -12.94 6.99 15.29
CA GLN A 300 -14.37 7.24 15.51
C GLN A 300 -14.63 8.53 16.28
N PHE A 301 -13.86 8.78 17.33
CA PHE A 301 -14.04 9.96 18.18
C PHE A 301 -13.13 11.13 17.78
N ALA A 302 -12.34 11.00 16.70
CA ALA A 302 -11.60 12.12 16.15
C ALA A 302 -12.54 13.23 15.66
N ARG A 303 -12.20 14.48 15.97
CA ARG A 303 -12.89 15.64 15.42
C ARG A 303 -12.40 15.95 14.00
N ALA A 304 -11.10 15.73 13.76
CA ALA A 304 -10.48 15.74 12.45
C ALA A 304 -9.35 14.71 12.40
N VAL A 305 -9.05 14.18 11.21
CA VAL A 305 -7.92 13.30 10.94
C VAL A 305 -6.94 14.00 10.02
N VAL A 306 -5.65 13.86 10.28
CA VAL A 306 -4.61 14.51 9.47
C VAL A 306 -3.66 13.49 8.85
N ALA A 307 -3.26 13.73 7.61
CA ALA A 307 -2.25 12.97 6.89
C ALA A 307 -1.17 13.91 6.30
N PRO A 308 -0.30 14.50 7.14
CA PRO A 308 0.66 15.52 6.75
C PRO A 308 1.94 14.90 6.19
N LEU A 309 1.83 14.10 5.11
CA LEU A 309 2.93 13.33 4.54
C LEU A 309 3.54 14.07 3.35
N HIS A 310 4.79 14.51 3.45
CA HIS A 310 5.54 15.15 2.36
C HIS A 310 6.28 14.14 1.47
N ILE A 311 6.34 12.88 1.87
CA ILE A 311 6.80 11.75 1.08
C ILE A 311 5.75 10.65 1.24
N ALA A 312 5.05 10.32 0.15
CA ALA A 312 4.07 9.26 0.14
C ALA A 312 4.14 8.47 -1.17
N ARG A 313 4.02 7.15 -1.06
CA ARG A 313 3.95 6.22 -2.17
C ARG A 313 2.71 5.35 -2.04
N GLY A 314 2.19 4.91 -3.18
CA GLY A 314 0.99 4.10 -3.22
C GLY A 314 -0.21 4.80 -2.57
N VAL A 315 -1.22 4.01 -2.27
CA VAL A 315 -2.44 4.48 -1.60
C VAL A 315 -2.23 4.57 -0.10
N GLN A 316 -2.59 5.70 0.49
CA GLN A 316 -2.47 5.92 1.93
C GLN A 316 -3.70 5.35 2.66
N ASN A 317 -3.58 4.12 3.15
CA ASN A 317 -4.69 3.42 3.84
C ASN A 317 -5.29 4.23 4.99
N LYS A 318 -4.46 4.97 5.76
CA LYS A 318 -4.94 5.84 6.85
C LYS A 318 -5.92 6.92 6.40
N VAL A 319 -5.77 7.41 5.16
CA VAL A 319 -6.71 8.37 4.55
C VAL A 319 -8.02 7.65 4.23
N LEU A 320 -7.94 6.47 3.60
CA LEU A 320 -9.13 5.67 3.30
C LEU A 320 -9.86 5.20 4.56
N GLU A 321 -9.14 4.77 5.59
CA GLU A 321 -9.70 4.35 6.88
C GLU A 321 -10.44 5.49 7.58
N ALA A 322 -9.86 6.70 7.57
CA ALA A 322 -10.52 7.89 8.13
C ALA A 322 -11.76 8.29 7.34
N MET A 323 -11.67 8.29 6.00
CA MET A 323 -12.81 8.57 5.11
C MET A 323 -13.91 7.51 5.29
N ALA A 324 -13.55 6.24 5.43
CA ALA A 324 -14.49 5.14 5.70
C ALA A 324 -15.24 5.32 7.03
N MET A 325 -14.65 5.96 8.02
CA MET A 325 -15.29 6.27 9.30
C MET A 325 -15.96 7.64 9.34
N GLU A 326 -16.23 8.24 8.17
CA GLU A 326 -16.87 9.55 8.04
C GLU A 326 -16.16 10.65 8.85
N LYS A 327 -14.83 10.68 8.78
CA LYS A 327 -14.08 11.73 9.47
C LYS A 327 -13.66 12.83 8.50
N PRO A 328 -13.75 14.10 8.93
CA PRO A 328 -13.12 15.21 8.23
C PRO A 328 -11.60 14.95 8.12
N VAL A 329 -11.08 14.92 6.90
CA VAL A 329 -9.66 14.62 6.66
C VAL A 329 -8.95 15.83 6.07
N VAL A 330 -7.79 16.18 6.62
CA VAL A 330 -6.86 17.16 6.07
C VAL A 330 -5.56 16.46 5.69
N ALA A 331 -5.16 16.55 4.44
CA ALA A 331 -4.02 15.83 3.91
C ALA A 331 -3.11 16.73 3.06
N THR A 332 -1.86 16.33 2.87
CA THR A 332 -0.97 16.94 1.88
C THR A 332 -1.29 16.41 0.47
N HIS A 333 -0.83 17.12 -0.56
CA HIS A 333 -0.94 16.65 -1.95
C HIS A 333 -0.29 15.28 -2.13
N ASP A 334 0.86 15.02 -1.50
CA ASP A 334 1.54 13.73 -1.60
C ASP A 334 0.73 12.59 -0.98
N ALA A 335 0.03 12.85 0.12
CA ALA A 335 -0.82 11.85 0.78
C ALA A 335 -2.05 11.47 -0.06
N THR A 336 -2.49 12.33 -0.98
CA THR A 336 -3.69 12.13 -1.82
C THR A 336 -3.39 11.82 -3.28
N ARG A 337 -2.14 11.90 -3.72
CA ARG A 337 -1.72 11.77 -5.13
C ARG A 337 -2.23 10.50 -5.82
N SER A 338 -2.32 9.41 -5.07
CA SER A 338 -2.79 8.10 -5.57
C SER A 338 -4.31 7.93 -5.49
N LEU A 339 -5.04 8.97 -5.05
CA LEU A 339 -6.49 8.98 -4.91
C LEU A 339 -7.10 9.99 -5.89
N ASN A 340 -8.22 9.65 -6.48
CA ASN A 340 -8.96 10.58 -7.34
C ASN A 340 -9.98 11.39 -6.51
N VAL A 341 -9.49 12.03 -5.44
CA VAL A 341 -10.31 12.84 -4.54
C VAL A 341 -10.37 14.30 -5.00
N LYS A 342 -11.45 14.98 -4.64
CA LYS A 342 -11.65 16.42 -4.91
C LYS A 342 -11.49 17.19 -3.61
N ALA A 343 -10.50 18.11 -3.57
CA ALA A 343 -10.32 19.03 -2.46
C ALA A 343 -11.60 19.88 -2.23
N GLY A 344 -11.94 20.14 -0.97
CA GLY A 344 -13.16 20.85 -0.59
C GLY A 344 -14.47 20.07 -0.75
N HIS A 345 -14.43 18.85 -1.35
CA HIS A 345 -15.61 18.01 -1.54
C HIS A 345 -15.51 16.66 -0.81
N HIS A 346 -14.35 16.01 -0.84
CA HIS A 346 -14.11 14.74 -0.13
C HIS A 346 -13.21 14.94 1.09
N LEU A 347 -12.29 15.91 1.04
CA LEU A 347 -11.33 16.23 2.09
C LEU A 347 -10.66 17.58 1.80
N TRP A 348 -9.86 18.09 2.73
CA TRP A 348 -9.02 19.27 2.52
C TRP A 348 -7.61 18.84 2.11
N VAL A 349 -7.01 19.57 1.15
CA VAL A 349 -5.67 19.28 0.64
C VAL A 349 -4.82 20.53 0.67
N GLU A 350 -3.77 20.55 1.49
CA GLU A 350 -2.87 21.69 1.64
C GLU A 350 -1.44 21.23 1.97
N ASN A 351 -0.44 21.98 1.49
CA ASN A 351 0.97 21.72 1.78
C ASN A 351 1.62 22.81 2.64
N ASP A 352 1.14 24.05 2.53
CA ASP A 352 1.65 25.16 3.32
C ASP A 352 1.20 25.03 4.78
N PRO A 353 2.08 25.23 5.79
CA PRO A 353 1.73 25.03 7.20
C PRO A 353 0.56 25.91 7.68
N GLN A 354 0.47 27.16 7.22
CA GLN A 354 -0.58 28.09 7.65
C GLN A 354 -1.91 27.73 7.00
N ARG A 355 -1.91 27.41 5.70
CA ARG A 355 -3.10 26.95 4.99
C ARG A 355 -3.57 25.59 5.51
N PHE A 356 -2.64 24.68 5.82
CA PHE A 356 -2.97 23.40 6.44
C PHE A 356 -3.64 23.62 7.80
N ALA A 357 -3.13 24.56 8.61
CA ALA A 357 -3.75 24.92 9.89
C ALA A 357 -5.15 25.50 9.71
N THR A 358 -5.36 26.36 8.71
CA THR A 358 -6.70 26.89 8.36
C THR A 358 -7.65 25.75 7.99
N ALA A 359 -7.21 24.83 7.12
CA ALA A 359 -7.98 23.66 6.74
C ALA A 359 -8.32 22.75 7.93
N VAL A 360 -7.39 22.61 8.90
CA VAL A 360 -7.66 21.86 10.15
C VAL A 360 -8.72 22.58 10.98
N VAL A 361 -8.68 23.92 11.12
CA VAL A 361 -9.70 24.68 11.83
C VAL A 361 -11.08 24.53 11.17
N GLU A 362 -11.14 24.57 9.84
CA GLU A 362 -12.37 24.30 9.09
C GLU A 362 -12.87 22.86 9.34
N ALA A 363 -12.00 21.87 9.26
CA ALA A 363 -12.35 20.47 9.56
C ALA A 363 -12.85 20.25 10.99
N LEU A 364 -12.41 21.09 11.94
CA LEU A 364 -12.89 21.05 13.34
C LEU A 364 -14.24 21.74 13.52
N GLN A 365 -14.52 22.84 12.82
CA GLN A 365 -15.58 23.78 13.16
C GLN A 365 -16.58 24.10 12.04
N ALA A 366 -16.19 23.98 10.75
CA ALA A 366 -17.04 24.42 9.64
C ALA A 366 -18.37 23.62 9.58
N PRO A 367 -19.48 24.25 9.26
CA PRO A 367 -20.79 23.59 9.14
C PRO A 367 -20.81 22.47 8.10
N GLU A 368 -20.09 22.65 6.98
CA GLU A 368 -20.01 21.69 5.86
C GLU A 368 -19.13 20.49 6.11
N ARG A 369 -18.34 20.46 7.20
CA ARG A 369 -17.39 19.37 7.52
C ARG A 369 -18.04 17.98 7.52
N GLU A 370 -19.31 17.88 7.98
CA GLU A 370 -20.03 16.59 8.01
C GLU A 370 -20.49 16.17 6.61
N ALA A 371 -20.85 17.13 5.76
CA ALA A 371 -21.18 16.83 4.37
C ALA A 371 -19.95 16.35 3.60
N ILE A 372 -18.81 17.00 3.79
CA ILE A 372 -17.53 16.58 3.20
C ILE A 372 -17.15 15.17 3.70
N ALA A 373 -17.31 14.88 4.97
CA ALA A 373 -17.02 13.57 5.55
C ALA A 373 -17.95 12.45 4.99
N ARG A 374 -19.25 12.74 4.80
CA ARG A 374 -20.18 11.81 4.13
C ARG A 374 -19.80 11.58 2.65
N ASN A 375 -19.42 12.63 1.94
CA ASN A 375 -18.94 12.50 0.56
C ASN A 375 -17.65 11.66 0.49
N ALA A 376 -16.76 11.81 1.48
CA ALA A 376 -15.56 11.02 1.63
C ALA A 376 -15.88 9.53 1.83
N ARG A 377 -16.82 9.20 2.72
CA ARG A 377 -17.28 7.82 2.94
C ARG A 377 -17.85 7.23 1.65
N LYS A 378 -18.74 7.97 0.98
CA LYS A 378 -19.33 7.52 -0.28
C LYS A 378 -18.27 7.28 -1.35
N TYR A 379 -17.27 8.13 -1.47
CA TYR A 379 -16.14 7.94 -2.39
C TYR A 379 -15.40 6.62 -2.11
N VAL A 380 -15.17 6.29 -0.84
CA VAL A 380 -14.49 5.03 -0.45
C VAL A 380 -15.37 3.82 -0.76
N GLU A 381 -16.67 3.89 -0.51
CA GLU A 381 -17.64 2.84 -0.86
C GLU A 381 -17.68 2.58 -2.37
N ASP A 382 -17.67 3.64 -3.17
CA ASP A 382 -17.78 3.56 -4.63
C ASP A 382 -16.46 3.11 -5.30
N HIS A 383 -15.28 3.38 -4.69
CA HIS A 383 -13.98 3.22 -5.37
C HIS A 383 -12.95 2.39 -4.62
N HIS A 384 -13.14 2.15 -3.34
CA HIS A 384 -12.16 1.46 -2.47
C HIS A 384 -12.78 0.30 -1.68
N ASN A 385 -13.82 -0.32 -2.21
CA ASN A 385 -14.41 -1.53 -1.67
C ASN A 385 -13.63 -2.78 -2.15
N TRP A 386 -13.09 -3.58 -1.23
CA TRP A 386 -12.30 -4.77 -1.59
C TRP A 386 -13.01 -5.73 -2.54
N PRO A 387 -14.29 -6.12 -2.35
CA PRO A 387 -14.98 -7.01 -3.28
C PRO A 387 -14.95 -6.54 -4.74
N ASP A 388 -15.13 -5.24 -4.98
CA ASP A 388 -15.15 -4.69 -6.33
C ASP A 388 -13.75 -4.61 -6.95
N ILE A 389 -12.75 -4.23 -6.15
CA ILE A 389 -11.34 -4.19 -6.56
C ILE A 389 -10.86 -5.59 -6.92
N LEU A 390 -11.13 -6.59 -6.09
CA LEU A 390 -10.65 -7.95 -6.27
C LEU A 390 -11.38 -8.67 -7.41
N ARG A 391 -12.58 -8.25 -7.79
CA ARG A 391 -13.24 -8.73 -9.01
C ARG A 391 -12.42 -8.43 -10.25
N SER A 392 -11.74 -7.28 -10.31
CA SER A 392 -10.83 -6.98 -11.42
C SER A 392 -9.60 -7.89 -11.47
N VAL A 393 -9.15 -8.41 -10.32
CA VAL A 393 -8.10 -9.44 -10.29
C VAL A 393 -8.57 -10.73 -10.99
N ASP A 394 -9.84 -11.10 -10.81
CA ASP A 394 -10.44 -12.24 -11.48
C ASP A 394 -10.44 -12.07 -13.00
N ASP A 395 -10.82 -10.88 -13.47
CA ASP A 395 -10.83 -10.57 -14.91
C ASP A 395 -9.41 -10.72 -15.51
N HIS A 396 -8.39 -10.25 -14.81
CA HIS A 396 -7.00 -10.43 -15.22
C HIS A 396 -6.58 -11.91 -15.25
N LEU A 397 -6.87 -12.65 -14.18
CA LEU A 397 -6.52 -14.07 -14.10
C LEU A 397 -7.25 -14.90 -15.17
N GLU A 398 -8.49 -14.55 -15.50
CA GLU A 398 -9.24 -15.20 -16.58
C GLU A 398 -8.63 -14.92 -17.95
N ALA A 399 -8.28 -13.67 -18.23
CA ALA A 399 -7.61 -13.28 -19.47
C ALA A 399 -6.28 -14.03 -19.67
N LEU A 400 -5.50 -14.20 -18.59
CA LEU A 400 -4.21 -14.90 -18.64
C LEU A 400 -4.30 -16.42 -18.86
N ARG A 401 -5.47 -17.03 -18.69
CA ARG A 401 -5.70 -18.45 -18.97
C ARG A 401 -6.04 -18.74 -20.41
N LEU A 402 -6.56 -17.75 -21.11
CA LEU A 402 -6.92 -17.93 -22.51
C LEU A 402 -5.65 -18.21 -23.32
N PRO A 403 -5.69 -19.17 -24.29
CA PRO A 403 -4.58 -19.34 -25.21
C PRO A 403 -4.29 -18.00 -25.87
N SER A 404 -3.03 -17.58 -25.91
CA SER A 404 -2.60 -16.38 -26.62
C SER A 404 -2.94 -16.55 -28.10
N LEU A 405 -4.14 -16.19 -28.51
CA LEU A 405 -4.39 -15.78 -29.88
C LEU A 405 -3.51 -14.54 -30.04
N ALA A 406 -2.61 -14.53 -31.03
CA ALA A 406 -1.69 -13.44 -31.30
C ALA A 406 -2.44 -12.11 -31.18
N VAL A 407 -2.31 -11.44 -30.04
CA VAL A 407 -3.10 -10.27 -29.69
C VAL A 407 -2.49 -9.09 -30.44
N SER A 408 -3.09 -8.76 -31.55
CA SER A 408 -2.81 -7.51 -32.29
C SER A 408 -3.50 -6.29 -31.64
N GLU A 409 -4.31 -6.46 -30.56
CA GLU A 409 -4.90 -5.34 -29.81
C GLU A 409 -5.19 -5.72 -28.35
N PRO A 410 -5.09 -4.76 -27.40
CA PRO A 410 -5.21 -5.04 -25.97
C PRO A 410 -6.66 -5.29 -25.54
N VAL A 411 -6.97 -6.51 -25.11
CA VAL A 411 -8.26 -6.86 -24.50
C VAL A 411 -8.28 -6.50 -23.00
N LEU A 412 -7.19 -5.98 -22.44
CA LEU A 412 -7.12 -5.60 -21.03
C LEU A 412 -7.73 -4.21 -20.81
N ASN A 413 -9.01 -4.17 -20.52
CA ASN A 413 -9.76 -2.92 -20.29
C ASN A 413 -9.64 -2.51 -18.82
N PHE A 414 -8.55 -1.78 -18.47
CA PHE A 414 -8.29 -1.25 -17.13
C PHE A 414 -9.31 -0.19 -16.67
N SER A 415 -10.25 0.24 -17.54
CA SER A 415 -11.19 1.32 -17.28
C SER A 415 -12.47 0.90 -16.53
N ARG A 416 -12.72 -0.41 -16.31
CA ARG A 416 -13.93 -0.88 -15.63
C ARG A 416 -13.86 -0.90 -14.11
N ALA A 417 -12.67 -0.82 -13.50
CA ALA A 417 -12.50 -0.80 -12.04
C ALA A 417 -12.79 0.56 -11.38
N ALA A 418 -12.90 1.64 -12.18
CA ALA A 418 -13.35 2.93 -11.71
C ALA A 418 -14.74 3.18 -12.33
N GLY A 419 -15.82 3.04 -11.56
CA GLY A 419 -17.20 3.27 -11.99
C GLY A 419 -17.53 4.69 -12.47
N GLY A 420 -16.76 5.20 -13.42
CA GLY A 420 -16.93 6.48 -14.09
C GLY A 420 -17.40 6.29 -15.51
N ARG A 421 -18.53 6.92 -15.87
CA ARG A 421 -18.95 7.06 -17.27
C ARG A 421 -17.82 7.67 -18.09
N PRO A 422 -17.61 7.26 -19.37
CA PRO A 422 -16.56 7.80 -20.20
C PRO A 422 -16.70 9.32 -20.36
N ILE A 423 -15.68 10.04 -19.93
CA ILE A 423 -15.56 11.49 -20.18
C ILE A 423 -15.19 11.64 -21.66
N LYS A 424 -16.08 12.29 -22.43
CA LYS A 424 -15.75 12.69 -23.82
C LYS A 424 -14.48 13.55 -23.82
N PRO A 425 -13.53 13.30 -24.73
CA PRO A 425 -12.36 14.16 -24.84
C PRO A 425 -12.80 15.59 -25.20
N ALA A 426 -12.30 16.58 -24.46
CA ALA A 426 -12.44 17.97 -24.79
C ALA A 426 -11.76 18.24 -26.15
N ALA A 427 -12.44 18.96 -27.02
CA ALA A 427 -11.91 19.38 -28.30
C ALA A 427 -10.67 20.27 -28.10
N PRO A 428 -9.63 20.18 -28.99
CA PRO A 428 -8.47 21.03 -28.87
C PRO A 428 -8.86 22.49 -29.18
N CYS A 429 -8.44 23.42 -28.31
CA CYS A 429 -8.45 24.84 -28.62
C CYS A 429 -7.55 25.08 -29.83
N GLN A 430 -8.11 25.59 -30.92
CA GLN A 430 -7.35 26.15 -32.02
C GLN A 430 -6.81 27.55 -31.66
N PRO A 431 -5.70 28.00 -32.30
CA PRO A 431 -4.82 29.09 -31.86
C PRO A 431 -5.46 30.47 -31.84
#